data_1f916effaf8dc8c45c0c3db288a64a55
#
_entry.id   1f916effaf8dc8c45c0c3db288a64a55
#
_cell.length_a   1.000
_cell.length_b   1.000
_cell.length_c   1.000
_cell.angle_alpha   90.00
_cell.angle_beta   90.00
_cell.angle_gamma   90.00
#
_symmetry.space_group_name_H-M   'P 1'
#
loop_
_entity.id
_entity.type
_entity.pdbx_description
1 polymer ?
#
loop_
_entity_poly.entity_id
_entity_poly.type
_entity_poly.pdbx_seq_one_letter_code
_entity_poly.pdbx_strand_id
1 'polypeptide(L)'
;MSEPQLDQQELPESESEPSSPQRATKQTSVARSAGIVSIAVMFSRVLGLVREMVFARYFGVGFIYDAYQVAFRIPNVLRDLFAEGALSAAFVKVFTDYQINKSEKEAWHLASLVLNALAVILSVICIIGIIFSRQFINLIADGFSPEKAALATTLTQIMFPFILLVAMAAVAMGVLNTKGVFGIPASASTVFNIVSVLFGLVLAYWLSHGGWELSGDKDAAPSSAAQWAIIGMAIGTTIGGAAQFLIQVPSLYKVGFRFQPALSFSNEGVRHVMRLMTPAILGTSAVQINVLVNTFFVSGINGGVSWLSYAFRLMQFPIGLFGVAIGTASVPVLSRMASEGKIKDFRDTLSSSINLVFLMTLPSACGLIVLGEPIIRMIYVRGAFKESDVPMTALALAGYSIGLTGYAAIKVLSPAFYALDDAKTPMIIALGSIVVNAVASFFFRNWLSNVGVSPETPNGYGHVGVALATSTVALVNFFALAWFMKRRIKRLNGRDVLSSFLRIAIASAIMSAVAYFSYQLLINLLGIKSFLNKLIETFIPIAAAGLTFIVAAKLLRIRELEKLFDTFSRRFGGRKLT
;
A
#
# COMPACT_ATOMS: atom_id res chain seq x y z
N MET A 1 -85.39 -7.04 -0.46
CA MET A 1 -84.11 -7.41 -1.09
C MET A 1 -83.01 -6.55 -0.46
N SER A 2 -82.34 -7.09 0.51
CA SER A 2 -81.36 -6.44 1.35
C SER A 2 -79.98 -6.75 0.81
N GLU A 3 -79.17 -5.70 0.54
CA GLU A 3 -77.73 -5.81 0.26
C GLU A 3 -76.96 -6.15 1.53
N PRO A 4 -75.93 -6.99 1.47
CA PRO A 4 -75.07 -7.24 2.62
C PRO A 4 -73.95 -6.20 2.65
N GLN A 5 -73.78 -5.59 3.82
CA GLN A 5 -72.62 -4.76 4.21
C GLN A 5 -71.36 -5.60 4.24
N LEU A 6 -70.29 -5.14 3.55
CA LEU A 6 -68.94 -5.66 3.65
C LEU A 6 -68.26 -5.07 4.86
N ASP A 7 -67.88 -5.94 5.80
CA ASP A 7 -67.07 -5.66 6.96
C ASP A 7 -65.68 -5.21 6.53
N GLN A 8 -65.27 -4.02 6.97
CA GLN A 8 -63.91 -3.53 6.85
C GLN A 8 -63.06 -4.21 7.95
N GLN A 9 -62.33 -5.26 7.59
CA GLN A 9 -61.27 -5.79 8.42
C GLN A 9 -60.09 -4.79 8.47
N GLU A 10 -59.91 -4.17 9.60
CA GLU A 10 -58.68 -3.42 9.96
C GLU A 10 -57.48 -4.33 9.84
N LEU A 11 -56.52 -3.91 8.98
CA LEU A 11 -55.18 -4.52 8.90
C LEU A 11 -54.44 -4.20 10.20
N PRO A 12 -53.79 -5.18 10.85
CA PRO A 12 -53.03 -4.91 12.05
C PRO A 12 -51.82 -4.02 11.75
N GLU A 13 -51.69 -2.96 12.53
CA GLU A 13 -50.51 -2.08 12.57
C GLU A 13 -49.24 -2.92 12.69
N SER A 14 -48.27 -2.66 11.80
CA SER A 14 -46.96 -3.29 11.85
C SER A 14 -46.25 -2.90 13.15
N GLU A 15 -46.28 -3.77 14.15
CA GLU A 15 -45.44 -3.67 15.32
C GLU A 15 -44.00 -3.56 14.86
N SER A 16 -43.33 -2.45 15.23
CA SER A 16 -41.91 -2.26 15.09
C SER A 16 -41.22 -3.35 15.93
N GLU A 17 -40.60 -4.36 15.26
CA GLU A 17 -39.82 -5.38 15.91
C GLU A 17 -38.77 -4.74 16.82
N PRO A 18 -38.71 -5.06 18.11
CA PRO A 18 -37.65 -4.60 19.00
C PRO A 18 -36.31 -5.17 18.51
N SER A 19 -35.34 -4.29 18.32
CA SER A 19 -33.96 -4.66 17.96
C SER A 19 -33.41 -5.66 18.99
N SER A 20 -33.28 -6.93 18.61
CA SER A 20 -32.85 -8.00 19.52
C SER A 20 -31.46 -7.71 20.09
N PRO A 21 -31.22 -7.97 21.38
CA PRO A 21 -29.91 -7.74 22.05
C PRO A 21 -28.76 -8.44 21.33
N GLN A 22 -29.01 -9.51 20.60
CA GLN A 22 -28.02 -10.26 19.83
C GLN A 22 -27.51 -9.51 18.58
N ARG A 23 -28.31 -8.62 17.96
CA ARG A 23 -27.85 -7.76 16.85
C ARG A 23 -26.92 -6.65 17.37
N ALA A 24 -27.22 -6.06 18.51
CA ALA A 24 -26.40 -5.01 19.12
C ALA A 24 -25.03 -5.55 19.60
N THR A 25 -24.99 -6.74 20.22
CA THR A 25 -23.76 -7.39 20.66
C THR A 25 -22.86 -7.85 19.51
N LYS A 26 -23.42 -8.35 18.40
CA LYS A 26 -22.66 -8.66 17.17
C LYS A 26 -22.07 -7.41 16.51
N GLN A 27 -22.80 -6.30 16.44
CA GLN A 27 -22.30 -5.04 15.87
C GLN A 27 -21.16 -4.43 16.71
N THR A 28 -21.26 -4.47 18.03
CA THR A 28 -20.19 -3.99 18.92
C THR A 28 -18.92 -4.85 18.85
N SER A 29 -19.05 -6.16 18.66
CA SER A 29 -17.89 -7.05 18.48
C SER A 29 -17.16 -6.82 17.16
N VAL A 30 -17.89 -6.59 16.06
CA VAL A 30 -17.32 -6.28 14.74
C VAL A 30 -16.61 -4.92 14.75
N ALA A 31 -17.22 -3.90 15.35
CA ALA A 31 -16.60 -2.56 15.48
C ALA A 31 -15.31 -2.60 16.32
N ARG A 32 -15.29 -3.38 17.41
CA ARG A 32 -14.09 -3.57 18.25
C ARG A 32 -12.97 -4.28 17.47
N SER A 33 -13.31 -5.32 16.74
CA SER A 33 -12.34 -6.06 15.90
C SER A 33 -11.76 -5.20 14.79
N ALA A 34 -12.60 -4.41 14.10
CA ALA A 34 -12.16 -3.45 13.10
C ALA A 34 -11.22 -2.38 13.69
N GLY A 35 -11.48 -1.90 14.90
CA GLY A 35 -10.60 -0.97 15.61
C GLY A 35 -9.22 -1.58 15.91
N ILE A 36 -9.17 -2.81 16.41
CA ILE A 36 -7.90 -3.52 16.68
C ILE A 36 -7.08 -3.70 15.39
N VAL A 37 -7.73 -4.15 14.32
CA VAL A 37 -7.07 -4.32 13.02
C VAL A 37 -6.52 -2.98 12.49
N SER A 38 -7.31 -1.90 12.58
CA SER A 38 -6.87 -0.58 12.11
C SER A 38 -5.65 -0.06 12.88
N ILE A 39 -5.63 -0.23 14.20
CA ILE A 39 -4.49 0.14 15.05
C ILE A 39 -3.26 -0.71 14.67
N ALA A 40 -3.41 -2.03 14.53
CA ALA A 40 -2.30 -2.91 14.17
C ALA A 40 -1.72 -2.58 12.79
N VAL A 41 -2.57 -2.28 11.80
CA VAL A 41 -2.15 -1.84 10.46
C VAL A 41 -1.40 -0.51 10.52
N MET A 42 -1.87 0.45 11.31
CA MET A 42 -1.19 1.73 11.50
C MET A 42 0.20 1.54 12.14
N PHE A 43 0.30 0.73 13.19
CA PHE A 43 1.58 0.36 13.82
C PHE A 43 2.53 -0.29 12.83
N SER A 44 2.05 -1.23 12.02
CA SER A 44 2.86 -1.87 10.98
C SER A 44 3.41 -0.87 9.95
N ARG A 45 2.62 0.15 9.56
CA ARG A 45 3.09 1.21 8.65
C ARG A 45 4.17 2.08 9.27
N VAL A 46 3.98 2.47 10.54
CA VAL A 46 4.99 3.25 11.29
C VAL A 46 6.29 2.46 11.42
N LEU A 47 6.21 1.18 11.80
CA LEU A 47 7.40 0.34 11.91
C LEU A 47 8.04 0.05 10.55
N GLY A 48 7.25 -0.04 9.49
CA GLY A 48 7.77 -0.07 8.13
C GLY A 48 8.59 1.17 7.77
N LEU A 49 8.15 2.36 8.20
CA LEU A 49 8.93 3.59 8.04
C LEU A 49 10.20 3.58 8.90
N VAL A 50 10.11 3.11 10.15
CA VAL A 50 11.29 2.95 11.02
C VAL A 50 12.33 2.01 10.39
N ARG A 51 11.90 0.92 9.77
CA ARG A 51 12.80 0.05 9.00
C ARG A 51 13.52 0.80 7.89
N GLU A 52 12.80 1.61 7.10
CA GLU A 52 13.43 2.42 6.04
C GLU A 52 14.41 3.46 6.62
N MET A 53 14.09 4.05 7.79
CA MET A 53 15.02 4.96 8.49
C MET A 53 16.30 4.24 8.94
N VAL A 54 16.21 2.97 9.34
CA VAL A 54 17.38 2.14 9.66
C VAL A 54 18.22 1.90 8.41
N PHE A 55 17.61 1.53 7.28
CA PHE A 55 18.33 1.38 6.03
C PHE A 55 18.98 2.70 5.57
N ALA A 56 18.26 3.82 5.66
CA ALA A 56 18.80 5.14 5.34
C ALA A 56 20.02 5.48 6.21
N ARG A 57 19.94 5.20 7.53
CA ARG A 57 21.02 5.48 8.47
C ARG A 57 22.28 4.67 8.19
N TYR A 58 22.14 3.38 7.90
CA TYR A 58 23.27 2.46 7.83
C TYR A 58 23.77 2.19 6.40
N PHE A 59 22.92 2.31 5.39
CA PHE A 59 23.24 2.00 4.00
C PHE A 59 23.04 3.17 3.03
N GLY A 60 22.29 4.22 3.44
CA GLY A 60 22.15 5.45 2.67
C GLY A 60 21.51 5.26 1.31
N VAL A 61 22.13 5.86 0.29
CA VAL A 61 21.73 5.83 -1.12
C VAL A 61 22.90 5.31 -1.95
N GLY A 62 22.63 4.51 -2.97
CA GLY A 62 23.62 4.06 -3.94
C GLY A 62 23.80 2.56 -3.97
N PHE A 63 25.03 2.10 -4.26
CA PHE A 63 25.36 0.74 -4.66
C PHE A 63 24.68 -0.35 -3.81
N ILE A 64 24.87 -0.32 -2.50
CA ILE A 64 24.41 -1.39 -1.59
C ILE A 64 22.89 -1.42 -1.47
N TYR A 65 22.28 -0.23 -1.21
CA TYR A 65 20.84 -0.18 -0.99
C TYR A 65 20.05 -0.37 -2.29
N ASP A 66 20.56 0.10 -3.43
CA ASP A 66 19.99 -0.21 -4.73
C ASP A 66 19.98 -1.73 -4.99
N ALA A 67 21.13 -2.41 -4.75
CA ALA A 67 21.24 -3.86 -4.90
C ALA A 67 20.24 -4.60 -4.00
N TYR A 68 20.10 -4.18 -2.74
CA TYR A 68 19.12 -4.75 -1.80
C TYR A 68 17.68 -4.51 -2.25
N GLN A 69 17.33 -3.31 -2.67
CA GLN A 69 15.98 -2.98 -3.12
C GLN A 69 15.58 -3.77 -4.37
N VAL A 70 16.49 -3.89 -5.34
CA VAL A 70 16.25 -4.70 -6.54
C VAL A 70 16.15 -6.19 -6.18
N ALA A 71 17.04 -6.69 -5.33
CA ALA A 71 17.03 -8.07 -4.88
C ALA A 71 15.70 -8.44 -4.17
N PHE A 72 15.15 -7.55 -3.36
CA PHE A 72 13.90 -7.76 -2.66
C PHE A 72 12.67 -7.63 -3.57
N ARG A 73 12.79 -6.99 -4.76
CA ARG A 73 11.65 -6.79 -5.70
C ARG A 73 10.99 -8.10 -6.08
N ILE A 74 11.77 -9.08 -6.53
CA ILE A 74 11.21 -10.35 -7.03
C ILE A 74 10.50 -11.12 -5.92
N PRO A 75 11.13 -11.39 -4.75
CA PRO A 75 10.44 -11.99 -3.63
C PRO A 75 9.16 -11.24 -3.21
N ASN A 76 9.21 -9.91 -3.20
CA ASN A 76 8.08 -9.08 -2.81
C ASN A 76 6.94 -9.10 -3.83
N VAL A 77 7.24 -9.07 -5.13
CA VAL A 77 6.26 -9.22 -6.21
C VAL A 77 5.53 -10.55 -6.09
N LEU A 78 6.25 -11.64 -5.90
CA LEU A 78 5.65 -12.96 -5.75
C LEU A 78 4.84 -13.06 -4.44
N ARG A 79 5.29 -12.43 -3.34
CA ARG A 79 4.51 -12.29 -2.12
C ARG A 79 3.17 -11.62 -2.39
N ASP A 80 3.17 -10.49 -3.09
CA ASP A 80 1.95 -9.72 -3.37
C ASP A 80 0.98 -10.51 -4.26
N LEU A 81 1.51 -11.30 -5.20
CA LEU A 81 0.71 -12.14 -6.07
C LEU A 81 0.09 -13.33 -5.34
N PHE A 82 0.86 -14.02 -4.51
CA PHE A 82 0.44 -15.28 -3.88
C PHE A 82 -0.11 -15.11 -2.46
N ALA A 83 0.40 -14.16 -1.66
CA ALA A 83 0.06 -14.03 -0.25
C ALA A 83 -0.93 -12.90 0.05
N GLU A 84 -0.87 -11.76 -0.63
CA GLU A 84 -1.75 -10.62 -0.35
C GLU A 84 -2.99 -10.63 -1.24
N GLY A 85 -4.15 -10.92 -0.66
CA GLY A 85 -5.46 -10.76 -1.29
C GLY A 85 -5.99 -11.98 -2.02
N ALA A 86 -5.33 -12.49 -3.07
CA ALA A 86 -5.83 -13.56 -3.90
C ALA A 86 -5.99 -14.89 -3.13
N LEU A 87 -4.91 -15.32 -2.47
CA LEU A 87 -4.91 -16.56 -1.68
C LEU A 87 -5.83 -16.47 -0.47
N SER A 88 -5.68 -15.41 0.34
CA SER A 88 -6.46 -15.26 1.57
C SER A 88 -7.96 -15.23 1.29
N ALA A 89 -8.40 -14.45 0.28
CA ALA A 89 -9.81 -14.36 -0.09
C ALA A 89 -10.37 -15.68 -0.65
N ALA A 90 -9.64 -16.34 -1.55
CA ALA A 90 -10.01 -17.62 -2.13
C ALA A 90 -10.09 -18.72 -1.06
N PHE A 91 -9.06 -18.79 -0.21
CA PHE A 91 -8.98 -19.78 0.86
C PHE A 91 -10.09 -19.58 1.91
N VAL A 92 -10.29 -18.36 2.41
CA VAL A 92 -11.33 -18.05 3.40
C VAL A 92 -12.70 -18.46 2.91
N LYS A 93 -13.03 -18.19 1.64
CA LYS A 93 -14.30 -18.57 1.04
C LYS A 93 -14.52 -20.08 1.07
N VAL A 94 -13.55 -20.85 0.55
CA VAL A 94 -13.68 -22.32 0.45
C VAL A 94 -13.60 -22.98 1.84
N PHE A 95 -12.76 -22.47 2.73
CA PHE A 95 -12.64 -22.95 4.10
C PHE A 95 -13.94 -22.75 4.90
N THR A 96 -14.57 -21.57 4.76
CA THR A 96 -15.86 -21.29 5.40
C THR A 96 -16.96 -22.19 4.83
N ASP A 97 -16.97 -22.42 3.52
CA ASP A 97 -17.93 -23.33 2.88
C ASP A 97 -17.80 -24.77 3.44
N TYR A 98 -16.58 -25.26 3.62
CA TYR A 98 -16.31 -26.56 4.22
C TYR A 98 -16.77 -26.63 5.69
N GLN A 99 -16.61 -25.54 6.45
CA GLN A 99 -17.09 -25.48 7.84
C GLN A 99 -18.61 -25.54 7.94
N ILE A 100 -19.33 -24.94 7.00
CA ILE A 100 -20.80 -24.86 7.04
C ILE A 100 -21.44 -26.11 6.43
N ASN A 101 -20.96 -26.55 5.26
CA ASN A 101 -21.63 -27.54 4.42
C ASN A 101 -21.05 -28.97 4.57
N LYS A 102 -19.87 -29.12 5.20
CA LYS A 102 -19.26 -30.43 5.45
C LYS A 102 -19.05 -30.63 6.95
N SER A 103 -17.80 -30.64 7.41
CA SER A 103 -17.48 -30.77 8.84
C SER A 103 -16.26 -29.95 9.22
N GLU A 104 -16.14 -29.62 10.51
CA GLU A 104 -14.96 -28.93 11.01
C GLU A 104 -13.66 -29.73 10.78
N LYS A 105 -13.73 -31.07 10.88
CA LYS A 105 -12.60 -31.96 10.61
C LYS A 105 -12.15 -31.90 9.15
N GLU A 106 -13.08 -31.86 8.20
CA GLU A 106 -12.77 -31.70 6.78
C GLU A 106 -12.22 -30.33 6.44
N ALA A 107 -12.73 -29.27 7.09
CA ALA A 107 -12.18 -27.92 6.96
C ALA A 107 -10.71 -27.87 7.44
N TRP A 108 -10.39 -28.51 8.58
CA TRP A 108 -9.00 -28.63 9.08
C TRP A 108 -8.10 -29.44 8.15
N HIS A 109 -8.65 -30.51 7.59
CA HIS A 109 -7.94 -31.30 6.59
C HIS A 109 -7.65 -30.46 5.34
N LEU A 110 -8.64 -29.72 4.82
CA LEU A 110 -8.45 -28.79 3.70
C LEU A 110 -7.37 -27.75 4.01
N ALA A 111 -7.36 -27.14 5.21
CA ALA A 111 -6.34 -26.17 5.60
C ALA A 111 -4.92 -26.79 5.53
N SER A 112 -4.77 -28.02 6.03
CA SER A 112 -3.50 -28.75 5.94
C SER A 112 -3.10 -29.03 4.49
N LEU A 113 -4.05 -29.49 3.66
CA LEU A 113 -3.80 -29.75 2.23
C LEU A 113 -3.38 -28.49 1.49
N VAL A 114 -4.03 -27.36 1.73
CA VAL A 114 -3.68 -26.07 1.09
C VAL A 114 -2.32 -25.59 1.55
N LEU A 115 -2.00 -25.66 2.86
CA LEU A 115 -0.67 -25.31 3.38
C LEU A 115 0.43 -26.17 2.74
N ASN A 116 0.23 -27.49 2.67
CA ASN A 116 1.21 -28.42 2.09
C ASN A 116 1.36 -28.22 0.57
N ALA A 117 0.24 -28.03 -0.14
CA ALA A 117 0.28 -27.77 -1.58
C ALA A 117 1.02 -26.45 -1.90
N LEU A 118 0.76 -25.39 -1.14
CA LEU A 118 1.49 -24.12 -1.27
C LEU A 118 2.96 -24.28 -0.90
N ALA A 119 3.27 -25.02 0.18
CA ALA A 119 4.65 -25.27 0.57
C ALA A 119 5.43 -25.96 -0.57
N VAL A 120 4.84 -26.96 -1.22
CA VAL A 120 5.48 -27.63 -2.36
C VAL A 120 5.63 -26.71 -3.56
N ILE A 121 4.54 -26.06 -3.99
CA ILE A 121 4.57 -25.17 -5.17
C ILE A 121 5.58 -24.03 -4.97
N LEU A 122 5.52 -23.36 -3.81
CA LEU A 122 6.38 -22.21 -3.55
C LEU A 122 7.83 -22.63 -3.28
N SER A 123 8.08 -23.82 -2.73
CA SER A 123 9.44 -24.37 -2.63
C SER A 123 10.04 -24.60 -4.01
N VAL A 124 9.27 -25.14 -4.95
CA VAL A 124 9.73 -25.30 -6.34
C VAL A 124 10.01 -23.94 -6.98
N ILE A 125 9.12 -22.96 -6.79
CA ILE A 125 9.33 -21.58 -7.28
C ILE A 125 10.58 -20.96 -6.63
N CYS A 126 10.81 -21.18 -5.33
CA CYS A 126 12.01 -20.71 -4.64
C CYS A 126 13.27 -21.34 -5.22
N ILE A 127 13.29 -22.63 -5.44
CA ILE A 127 14.45 -23.34 -6.03
C ILE A 127 14.74 -22.79 -7.44
N ILE A 128 13.72 -22.68 -8.28
CA ILE A 128 13.86 -22.11 -9.63
C ILE A 128 14.35 -20.66 -9.53
N GLY A 129 13.76 -19.87 -8.63
CA GLY A 129 14.14 -18.48 -8.41
C GLY A 129 15.58 -18.31 -7.92
N ILE A 130 16.07 -19.19 -7.05
CA ILE A 130 17.45 -19.19 -6.57
C ILE A 130 18.41 -19.54 -7.72
N ILE A 131 18.11 -20.56 -8.51
CA ILE A 131 18.94 -20.99 -9.64
C ILE A 131 19.02 -19.89 -10.71
N PHE A 132 17.90 -19.27 -11.04
CA PHE A 132 17.79 -18.25 -12.10
C PHE A 132 17.90 -16.80 -11.59
N SER A 133 18.33 -16.57 -10.33
CA SER A 133 18.41 -15.22 -9.72
C SER A 133 19.23 -14.26 -10.58
N ARG A 134 20.36 -14.69 -11.14
CA ARG A 134 21.22 -13.86 -11.97
C ARG A 134 20.52 -13.39 -13.24
N GLN A 135 19.81 -14.31 -13.90
CA GLN A 135 19.04 -13.99 -15.11
C GLN A 135 17.91 -13.01 -14.81
N PHE A 136 17.21 -13.19 -13.69
CA PHE A 136 16.19 -12.27 -13.26
C PHE A 136 16.75 -10.88 -12.94
N ILE A 137 17.87 -10.79 -12.22
CA ILE A 137 18.52 -9.51 -11.92
C ILE A 137 18.94 -8.80 -13.20
N ASN A 138 19.58 -9.50 -14.13
CA ASN A 138 19.99 -8.95 -15.42
C ASN A 138 18.79 -8.47 -16.25
N LEU A 139 17.64 -9.16 -16.17
CA LEU A 139 16.42 -8.76 -16.88
C LEU A 139 15.79 -7.47 -16.32
N ILE A 140 15.75 -7.32 -14.98
CA ILE A 140 15.03 -6.21 -14.33
C ILE A 140 15.93 -5.03 -13.98
N ALA A 141 17.24 -5.22 -13.99
CA ALA A 141 18.24 -4.21 -13.62
C ALA A 141 19.47 -4.28 -14.54
N ASP A 142 19.23 -4.27 -15.85
CA ASP A 142 20.26 -4.33 -16.89
C ASP A 142 21.31 -3.21 -16.78
N GLY A 143 20.93 -2.09 -16.19
CA GLY A 143 21.85 -0.96 -15.95
C GLY A 143 22.80 -1.13 -14.74
N PHE A 144 22.78 -2.25 -14.03
CA PHE A 144 23.71 -2.48 -12.91
C PHE A 144 25.11 -2.87 -13.39
N SER A 145 26.14 -2.40 -12.69
CA SER A 145 27.50 -2.92 -12.90
C SER A 145 27.58 -4.42 -12.55
N PRO A 146 28.54 -5.16 -13.12
CA PRO A 146 28.66 -6.61 -12.86
C PRO A 146 28.77 -6.95 -11.37
N GLU A 147 29.47 -6.12 -10.57
CA GLU A 147 29.64 -6.31 -9.13
C GLU A 147 28.33 -6.05 -8.38
N LYS A 148 27.59 -4.99 -8.76
CA LYS A 148 26.28 -4.66 -8.18
C LYS A 148 25.24 -5.72 -8.50
N ALA A 149 25.25 -6.24 -9.73
CA ALA A 149 24.39 -7.34 -10.14
C ALA A 149 24.74 -8.65 -9.39
N ALA A 150 26.02 -8.91 -9.14
CA ALA A 150 26.46 -10.07 -8.35
C ALA A 150 25.96 -9.98 -6.91
N LEU A 151 26.13 -8.83 -6.26
CA LEU A 151 25.59 -8.60 -4.91
C LEU A 151 24.06 -8.76 -4.89
N ALA A 152 23.35 -8.11 -5.82
CA ALA A 152 21.90 -8.23 -5.92
C ALA A 152 21.45 -9.69 -6.14
N THR A 153 22.18 -10.47 -6.92
CA THR A 153 21.93 -11.91 -7.12
C THR A 153 22.02 -12.68 -5.81
N THR A 154 23.11 -12.51 -5.05
CA THR A 154 23.31 -13.16 -3.75
C THR A 154 22.20 -12.78 -2.75
N LEU A 155 21.86 -11.50 -2.67
CA LEU A 155 20.78 -11.02 -1.81
C LEU A 155 19.41 -11.60 -2.22
N THR A 156 19.17 -11.72 -3.54
CA THR A 156 17.94 -12.34 -4.07
C THR A 156 17.84 -13.81 -3.64
N GLN A 157 18.93 -14.58 -3.78
CA GLN A 157 18.98 -15.97 -3.37
C GLN A 157 18.65 -16.16 -1.88
N ILE A 158 19.19 -15.29 -1.02
CA ILE A 158 18.95 -15.31 0.44
C ILE A 158 17.49 -14.98 0.76
N MET A 159 16.89 -14.04 0.01
CA MET A 159 15.54 -13.56 0.29
C MET A 159 14.43 -14.37 -0.43
N PHE A 160 14.72 -15.25 -1.37
CA PHE A 160 13.70 -16.05 -2.05
C PHE A 160 12.83 -16.89 -1.09
N PRO A 161 13.36 -17.57 -0.05
CA PRO A 161 12.53 -18.33 0.91
C PRO A 161 11.49 -17.49 1.67
N PHE A 162 11.65 -16.17 1.70
CA PHE A 162 10.67 -15.25 2.29
C PHE A 162 9.25 -15.43 1.70
N ILE A 163 9.14 -15.74 0.39
CA ILE A 163 7.86 -15.93 -0.30
C ILE A 163 7.05 -17.05 0.35
N LEU A 164 7.70 -18.20 0.57
CA LEU A 164 7.08 -19.38 1.18
C LEU A 164 6.54 -19.04 2.57
N LEU A 165 7.37 -18.40 3.39
CA LEU A 165 7.05 -18.08 4.78
C LEU A 165 5.86 -17.13 4.89
N VAL A 166 5.82 -16.12 4.05
CA VAL A 166 4.72 -15.12 4.05
C VAL A 166 3.44 -15.69 3.46
N ALA A 167 3.51 -16.56 2.46
CA ALA A 167 2.33 -17.24 1.94
C ALA A 167 1.71 -18.18 2.98
N MET A 168 2.53 -18.91 3.74
CA MET A 168 2.05 -19.71 4.87
C MET A 168 1.40 -18.83 5.96
N ALA A 169 1.98 -17.66 6.24
CA ALA A 169 1.39 -16.68 7.15
C ALA A 169 0.03 -16.17 6.67
N ALA A 170 -0.17 -16.01 5.36
CA ALA A 170 -1.44 -15.56 4.78
C ALA A 170 -2.55 -16.62 4.93
N VAL A 171 -2.24 -17.91 4.76
CA VAL A 171 -3.20 -18.99 5.03
C VAL A 171 -3.55 -19.06 6.52
N ALA A 172 -2.53 -18.96 7.39
CA ALA A 172 -2.73 -18.92 8.84
C ALA A 172 -3.65 -17.76 9.26
N MET A 173 -3.41 -16.57 8.69
CA MET A 173 -4.28 -15.41 8.87
C MET A 173 -5.71 -15.69 8.40
N GLY A 174 -5.88 -16.33 7.24
CA GLY A 174 -7.19 -16.73 6.71
C GLY A 174 -7.95 -17.62 7.69
N VAL A 175 -7.31 -18.67 8.20
CA VAL A 175 -7.89 -19.57 9.22
C VAL A 175 -8.28 -18.80 10.49
N LEU A 176 -7.39 -17.99 11.04
CA LEU A 176 -7.63 -17.25 12.29
C LEU A 176 -8.76 -16.24 12.13
N ASN A 177 -8.84 -15.55 11.00
CA ASN A 177 -9.92 -14.60 10.70
C ASN A 177 -11.29 -15.28 10.65
N THR A 178 -11.40 -16.49 10.08
CA THR A 178 -12.67 -17.25 10.06
C THR A 178 -13.10 -17.70 11.46
N LYS A 179 -12.16 -17.87 12.38
CA LYS A 179 -12.41 -18.20 13.79
C LYS A 179 -12.56 -16.96 14.68
N GLY A 180 -12.63 -15.76 14.12
CA GLY A 180 -12.83 -14.50 14.85
C GLY A 180 -11.58 -13.98 15.57
N VAL A 181 -10.40 -14.53 15.29
CA VAL A 181 -9.12 -14.07 15.84
C VAL A 181 -8.47 -13.11 14.85
N PHE A 182 -8.61 -11.81 15.07
CA PHE A 182 -8.12 -10.78 14.16
C PHE A 182 -6.83 -10.08 14.62
N GLY A 183 -6.61 -9.97 15.94
CA GLY A 183 -5.52 -9.17 16.52
C GLY A 183 -4.13 -9.72 16.18
N ILE A 184 -3.91 -11.03 16.33
CA ILE A 184 -2.62 -11.67 16.06
C ILE A 184 -2.26 -11.65 14.58
N PRO A 185 -3.15 -12.02 13.63
CA PRO A 185 -2.87 -11.86 12.21
C PRO A 185 -2.57 -10.41 11.81
N ALA A 186 -3.33 -9.45 12.34
CA ALA A 186 -3.10 -8.04 12.03
C ALA A 186 -1.74 -7.53 12.57
N SER A 187 -1.25 -8.06 13.69
CA SER A 187 0.06 -7.72 14.26
C SER A 187 1.23 -8.46 13.59
N ALA A 188 0.99 -9.47 12.76
CA ALA A 188 2.04 -10.28 12.15
C ALA A 188 3.01 -9.45 11.28
N SER A 189 2.51 -8.47 10.52
CA SER A 189 3.34 -7.54 9.76
C SER A 189 4.18 -6.59 10.66
N THR A 190 3.69 -6.27 11.84
CA THR A 190 4.42 -5.53 12.88
C THR A 190 5.62 -6.35 13.37
N VAL A 191 5.40 -7.62 13.68
CA VAL A 191 6.46 -8.56 14.11
C VAL A 191 7.49 -8.76 13.01
N PHE A 192 7.06 -8.89 11.75
CA PHE A 192 7.98 -8.90 10.60
C PHE A 192 8.93 -7.71 10.63
N ASN A 193 8.42 -6.49 10.73
CA ASN A 193 9.26 -5.28 10.73
C ASN A 193 10.22 -5.24 11.92
N ILE A 194 9.77 -5.59 13.12
CA ILE A 194 10.62 -5.62 14.32
C ILE A 194 11.72 -6.67 14.19
N VAL A 195 11.37 -7.90 13.88
CA VAL A 195 12.29 -9.03 13.83
C VAL A 195 13.29 -8.86 12.68
N SER A 196 12.84 -8.42 11.49
CA SER A 196 13.73 -8.19 10.36
C SER A 196 14.79 -7.12 10.64
N VAL A 197 14.42 -6.05 11.37
CA VAL A 197 15.37 -5.00 11.75
C VAL A 197 16.31 -5.48 12.83
N LEU A 198 15.81 -6.06 13.93
CA LEU A 198 16.62 -6.50 15.05
C LEU A 198 17.63 -7.57 14.63
N PHE A 199 17.16 -8.66 14.04
CA PHE A 199 18.05 -9.73 13.58
C PHE A 199 18.93 -9.28 12.43
N GLY A 200 18.41 -8.44 11.53
CA GLY A 200 19.19 -7.86 10.45
C GLY A 200 20.37 -7.05 10.97
N LEU A 201 20.17 -6.16 11.94
CA LEU A 201 21.23 -5.34 12.55
C LEU A 201 22.24 -6.20 13.33
N VAL A 202 21.77 -7.16 14.11
CA VAL A 202 22.65 -8.08 14.84
C VAL A 202 23.55 -8.86 13.87
N LEU A 203 22.95 -9.43 12.81
CA LEU A 203 23.71 -10.18 11.80
C LEU A 203 24.61 -9.26 10.97
N ALA A 204 24.15 -8.06 10.64
CA ALA A 204 24.96 -7.07 9.95
C ALA A 204 26.22 -6.73 10.76
N TYR A 205 26.09 -6.48 12.06
CA TYR A 205 27.22 -6.21 12.96
C TYR A 205 28.17 -7.40 13.06
N TRP A 206 27.62 -8.60 13.26
CA TRP A 206 28.41 -9.81 13.45
C TRP A 206 29.18 -10.22 12.18
N LEU A 207 28.50 -10.23 11.02
CA LEU A 207 29.11 -10.63 9.75
C LEU A 207 30.10 -9.61 9.21
N SER A 208 29.92 -8.32 9.51
CA SER A 208 30.85 -7.25 9.12
C SER A 208 32.00 -7.04 10.10
N HIS A 209 32.08 -7.83 11.18
CA HIS A 209 33.03 -7.64 12.27
C HIS A 209 33.03 -6.23 12.87
N GLY A 210 31.87 -5.59 12.89
CA GLY A 210 31.67 -4.22 13.38
C GLY A 210 32.11 -3.12 12.41
N GLY A 211 32.67 -3.49 11.25
CA GLY A 211 33.24 -2.56 10.27
C GLY A 211 32.30 -2.21 9.11
N TRP A 212 31.10 -1.70 9.39
CA TRP A 212 30.13 -1.32 8.34
C TRP A 212 30.13 0.17 7.97
N GLU A 213 31.27 0.82 8.10
CA GLU A 213 31.44 2.16 7.55
C GLU A 213 31.33 2.12 6.03
N LEU A 214 30.28 2.79 5.53
CA LEU A 214 30.09 2.93 4.10
C LEU A 214 31.10 3.89 3.52
N SER A 215 31.70 3.53 2.39
CA SER A 215 32.43 4.47 1.55
C SER A 215 31.57 5.70 1.29
N GLY A 216 32.13 6.89 1.46
CA GLY A 216 31.43 8.15 1.17
C GLY A 216 31.09 8.35 -0.30
N ASP A 217 31.63 7.52 -1.18
CA ASP A 217 31.43 7.54 -2.61
C ASP A 217 30.28 6.58 -3.01
N LYS A 218 29.25 7.13 -3.67
CA LYS A 218 28.07 6.38 -4.12
C LYS A 218 28.39 5.43 -5.27
N ASP A 219 29.44 5.69 -6.01
CA ASP A 219 29.86 5.00 -7.23
C ASP A 219 30.91 3.95 -6.97
N ALA A 220 31.65 4.05 -5.86
CA ALA A 220 32.66 3.09 -5.49
C ALA A 220 32.06 1.74 -5.08
N ALA A 221 32.71 0.66 -5.49
CA ALA A 221 32.40 -0.67 -4.98
C ALA A 221 32.54 -0.68 -3.45
N PRO A 222 31.53 -1.18 -2.72
CA PRO A 222 31.54 -1.15 -1.27
C PRO A 222 32.62 -2.06 -0.70
N SER A 223 33.13 -1.73 0.50
CA SER A 223 34.02 -2.62 1.24
C SER A 223 33.37 -4.00 1.45
N SER A 224 34.18 -5.03 1.63
CA SER A 224 33.67 -6.38 1.93
C SER A 224 32.84 -6.39 3.22
N ALA A 225 33.22 -5.59 4.23
CA ALA A 225 32.43 -5.46 5.45
C ALA A 225 31.03 -4.90 5.20
N ALA A 226 30.91 -3.88 4.35
CA ALA A 226 29.60 -3.31 4.00
C ALA A 226 28.72 -4.29 3.19
N GLN A 227 29.33 -5.12 2.33
CA GLN A 227 28.63 -6.20 1.64
C GLN A 227 28.13 -7.27 2.63
N TRP A 228 28.93 -7.68 3.60
CA TRP A 228 28.50 -8.61 4.63
C TRP A 228 27.41 -8.04 5.55
N ALA A 229 27.46 -6.73 5.83
CA ALA A 229 26.42 -6.07 6.59
C ALA A 229 25.05 -6.14 5.88
N ILE A 230 24.99 -5.86 4.58
CA ILE A 230 23.70 -5.93 3.84
C ILE A 230 23.22 -7.38 3.66
N ILE A 231 24.13 -8.35 3.57
CA ILE A 231 23.78 -9.78 3.62
C ILE A 231 23.12 -10.11 4.95
N GLY A 232 23.64 -9.61 6.07
CA GLY A 232 23.00 -9.74 7.39
C GLY A 232 21.56 -9.20 7.40
N MET A 233 21.33 -8.04 6.78
CA MET A 233 19.99 -7.46 6.64
C MET A 233 19.06 -8.32 5.76
N ALA A 234 19.57 -8.94 4.70
CA ALA A 234 18.80 -9.85 3.84
C ALA A 234 18.38 -11.12 4.59
N ILE A 235 19.29 -11.71 5.37
CA ILE A 235 18.99 -12.85 6.25
C ILE A 235 17.95 -12.44 7.29
N GLY A 236 18.13 -11.27 7.93
CA GLY A 236 17.17 -10.71 8.89
C GLY A 236 15.77 -10.53 8.29
N THR A 237 15.69 -10.14 7.01
CA THR A 237 14.41 -10.04 6.28
C THR A 237 13.72 -11.40 6.13
N THR A 238 14.48 -12.44 5.80
CA THR A 238 13.95 -13.81 5.69
C THR A 238 13.52 -14.35 7.06
N ILE A 239 14.30 -14.11 8.12
CA ILE A 239 13.93 -14.45 9.51
C ILE A 239 12.66 -13.70 9.94
N GLY A 240 12.52 -12.43 9.55
CA GLY A 240 11.30 -11.65 9.78
C GLY A 240 10.07 -12.31 9.14
N GLY A 241 10.20 -12.83 7.91
CA GLY A 241 9.15 -13.61 7.26
C GLY A 241 8.77 -14.88 8.03
N ALA A 242 9.76 -15.59 8.56
CA ALA A 242 9.52 -16.74 9.43
C ALA A 242 8.79 -16.33 10.72
N ALA A 243 9.20 -15.26 11.37
CA ALA A 243 8.56 -14.74 12.57
C ALA A 243 7.10 -14.31 12.33
N GLN A 244 6.81 -13.74 11.15
CA GLN A 244 5.44 -13.39 10.73
C GLN A 244 4.51 -14.60 10.66
N PHE A 245 5.02 -15.75 10.24
CA PHE A 245 4.28 -17.02 10.26
C PHE A 245 4.21 -17.60 11.67
N LEU A 246 5.36 -17.74 12.33
CA LEU A 246 5.48 -18.44 13.62
C LEU A 246 4.66 -17.80 14.74
N ILE A 247 4.49 -16.48 14.77
CA ILE A 247 3.65 -15.83 15.79
C ILE A 247 2.18 -16.24 15.71
N GLN A 248 1.71 -16.70 14.55
CA GLN A 248 0.35 -17.14 14.33
C GLN A 248 0.13 -18.60 14.73
N VAL A 249 1.20 -19.41 14.72
CA VAL A 249 1.14 -20.88 14.98
C VAL A 249 0.51 -21.22 16.34
N PRO A 250 0.88 -20.58 17.47
CA PRO A 250 0.24 -20.88 18.75
C PRO A 250 -1.26 -20.62 18.75
N SER A 251 -1.72 -19.60 18.02
CA SER A 251 -3.13 -19.27 17.90
C SER A 251 -3.88 -20.25 17.00
N LEU A 252 -3.24 -20.79 15.96
CA LEU A 252 -3.80 -21.87 15.14
C LEU A 252 -4.07 -23.10 16.01
N TYR A 253 -3.12 -23.51 16.86
CA TYR A 253 -3.33 -24.63 17.77
C TYR A 253 -4.45 -24.37 18.79
N LYS A 254 -4.58 -23.13 19.30
CA LYS A 254 -5.64 -22.74 20.24
C LYS A 254 -7.03 -22.81 19.62
N VAL A 255 -7.19 -22.48 18.33
CA VAL A 255 -8.48 -22.57 17.64
C VAL A 255 -8.81 -24.00 17.16
N GLY A 256 -7.96 -24.99 17.48
CA GLY A 256 -8.21 -26.40 17.18
C GLY A 256 -7.52 -26.94 15.93
N PHE A 257 -6.77 -26.11 15.19
CA PHE A 257 -6.00 -26.61 14.04
C PHE A 257 -4.94 -27.61 14.50
N ARG A 258 -4.88 -28.74 13.79
CA ARG A 258 -3.82 -29.74 13.95
C ARG A 258 -3.24 -30.01 12.58
N PHE A 259 -1.97 -29.73 12.43
CA PHE A 259 -1.27 -29.95 11.16
C PHE A 259 -1.27 -31.43 10.78
N GLN A 260 -1.60 -31.71 9.53
CA GLN A 260 -1.57 -33.05 8.95
C GLN A 260 -0.62 -33.03 7.73
N PRO A 261 0.39 -33.90 7.68
CA PRO A 261 1.31 -34.02 6.55
C PRO A 261 0.63 -34.77 5.39
N ALA A 262 -0.44 -34.21 4.85
CA ALA A 262 -1.18 -34.74 3.72
C ALA A 262 -1.04 -33.82 2.51
N LEU A 263 -0.86 -34.38 1.32
CA LEU A 263 -0.74 -33.64 0.06
C LEU A 263 -1.70 -34.25 -0.97
N SER A 264 -2.58 -33.44 -1.52
CA SER A 264 -3.47 -33.85 -2.60
C SER A 264 -3.83 -32.66 -3.48
N PHE A 265 -3.30 -32.64 -4.69
CA PHE A 265 -3.71 -31.71 -5.74
C PHE A 265 -5.04 -32.10 -6.40
N SER A 266 -5.49 -33.33 -6.19
CA SER A 266 -6.76 -33.84 -6.71
C SER A 266 -7.95 -33.50 -5.84
N ASN A 267 -7.74 -33.04 -4.60
CA ASN A 267 -8.80 -32.64 -3.69
C ASN A 267 -9.61 -31.48 -4.28
N GLU A 268 -10.95 -31.60 -4.25
CA GLU A 268 -11.87 -30.64 -4.83
C GLU A 268 -11.70 -29.24 -4.22
N GLY A 269 -11.54 -29.15 -2.90
CA GLY A 269 -11.34 -27.88 -2.18
C GLY A 269 -10.02 -27.21 -2.58
N VAL A 270 -8.92 -27.96 -2.70
CA VAL A 270 -7.63 -27.42 -3.16
C VAL A 270 -7.76 -26.87 -4.59
N ARG A 271 -8.38 -27.64 -5.49
CA ARG A 271 -8.63 -27.20 -6.88
C ARG A 271 -9.53 -25.96 -6.92
N HIS A 272 -10.52 -25.89 -6.06
CA HIS A 272 -11.41 -24.72 -5.97
C HIS A 272 -10.66 -23.46 -5.51
N VAL A 273 -9.81 -23.57 -4.47
CA VAL A 273 -8.94 -22.46 -4.03
C VAL A 273 -8.04 -22.01 -5.17
N MET A 274 -7.34 -22.94 -5.87
CA MET A 274 -6.46 -22.60 -6.99
C MET A 274 -7.20 -21.93 -8.14
N ARG A 275 -8.41 -22.41 -8.48
CA ARG A 275 -9.26 -21.84 -9.54
C ARG A 275 -9.70 -20.41 -9.20
N LEU A 276 -9.99 -20.11 -7.95
CA LEU A 276 -10.34 -18.76 -7.50
C LEU A 276 -9.14 -17.83 -7.45
N MET A 277 -7.95 -18.36 -7.10
CA MET A 277 -6.71 -17.58 -7.05
C MET A 277 -6.25 -17.09 -8.43
N THR A 278 -6.33 -17.94 -9.46
CA THR A 278 -5.72 -17.66 -10.78
C THR A 278 -6.19 -16.32 -11.39
N PRO A 279 -7.51 -16.01 -11.48
CA PRO A 279 -7.95 -14.71 -11.99
C PRO A 279 -7.54 -13.53 -11.11
N ALA A 280 -7.49 -13.72 -9.79
CA ALA A 280 -7.08 -12.66 -8.86
C ALA A 280 -5.58 -12.34 -9.00
N ILE A 281 -4.73 -13.35 -9.18
CA ILE A 281 -3.30 -13.16 -9.48
C ILE A 281 -3.13 -12.37 -10.79
N LEU A 282 -3.84 -12.73 -11.85
CA LEU A 282 -3.78 -12.02 -13.12
C LEU A 282 -4.22 -10.56 -12.98
N GLY A 283 -5.25 -10.29 -12.18
CA GLY A 283 -5.72 -8.92 -11.92
C GLY A 283 -4.71 -8.05 -11.17
N THR A 284 -3.93 -8.63 -10.26
CA THR A 284 -2.91 -7.91 -9.47
C THR A 284 -1.54 -7.85 -10.14
N SER A 285 -1.27 -8.75 -11.09
CA SER A 285 0.04 -8.85 -11.77
C SER A 285 0.44 -7.57 -12.51
N ALA A 286 -0.52 -6.84 -13.08
CA ALA A 286 -0.25 -5.61 -13.82
C ALA A 286 0.46 -4.54 -12.97
N VAL A 287 0.05 -4.39 -11.70
CA VAL A 287 0.69 -3.44 -10.77
C VAL A 287 2.13 -3.87 -10.49
N GLN A 288 2.35 -5.17 -10.32
CA GLN A 288 3.68 -5.72 -10.04
C GLN A 288 4.62 -5.61 -11.24
N ILE A 289 4.10 -5.85 -12.45
CA ILE A 289 4.87 -5.65 -13.68
C ILE A 289 5.28 -4.18 -13.83
N ASN A 290 4.39 -3.22 -13.53
CA ASN A 290 4.74 -1.80 -13.54
C ASN A 290 5.92 -1.47 -12.60
N VAL A 291 6.00 -2.12 -11.44
CA VAL A 291 7.13 -1.96 -10.52
C VAL A 291 8.44 -2.50 -11.11
N LEU A 292 8.38 -3.62 -11.82
CA LEU A 292 9.56 -4.18 -12.52
C LEU A 292 10.00 -3.29 -13.69
N VAL A 293 9.07 -2.78 -14.47
CA VAL A 293 9.34 -1.80 -15.54
C VAL A 293 10.05 -0.55 -14.99
N ASN A 294 9.56 0.01 -13.90
CA ASN A 294 10.21 1.16 -13.25
C ASN A 294 11.64 0.83 -12.80
N THR A 295 11.84 -0.37 -12.25
CA THR A 295 13.16 -0.84 -11.80
C THR A 295 14.13 -0.95 -12.97
N PHE A 296 13.69 -1.49 -14.10
CA PHE A 296 14.48 -1.57 -15.33
C PHE A 296 14.96 -0.18 -15.78
N PHE A 297 14.04 0.78 -15.91
CA PHE A 297 14.39 2.13 -16.40
C PHE A 297 15.29 2.91 -15.44
N VAL A 298 15.23 2.67 -14.13
CA VAL A 298 16.01 3.42 -13.14
C VAL A 298 17.33 2.74 -12.77
N SER A 299 17.52 1.47 -13.09
CA SER A 299 18.69 0.67 -12.68
C SER A 299 20.03 1.25 -13.17
N GLY A 300 20.03 1.91 -14.35
CA GLY A 300 21.22 2.57 -14.90
C GLY A 300 21.57 3.91 -14.23
N ILE A 301 20.82 4.35 -13.22
CA ILE A 301 21.05 5.61 -12.50
C ILE A 301 21.53 5.26 -11.08
N ASN A 302 22.77 5.61 -10.76
CA ASN A 302 23.32 5.34 -9.44
C ASN A 302 22.54 6.09 -8.34
N GLY A 303 22.07 5.36 -7.32
CA GLY A 303 21.19 5.88 -6.29
C GLY A 303 19.72 6.06 -6.73
N GLY A 304 19.41 5.89 -8.02
CA GLY A 304 18.09 6.12 -8.56
C GLY A 304 17.02 5.19 -7.95
N VAL A 305 17.36 3.90 -7.77
CA VAL A 305 16.45 2.93 -7.12
C VAL A 305 16.20 3.31 -5.67
N SER A 306 17.24 3.76 -4.95
CA SER A 306 17.15 4.20 -3.55
C SER A 306 16.28 5.44 -3.41
N TRP A 307 16.54 6.51 -4.19
CA TRP A 307 15.76 7.75 -4.15
C TRP A 307 14.28 7.49 -4.42
N LEU A 308 13.97 6.69 -5.45
CA LEU A 308 12.59 6.32 -5.77
C LEU A 308 11.94 5.50 -4.65
N SER A 309 12.68 4.59 -4.01
CA SER A 309 12.15 3.74 -2.94
C SER A 309 11.79 4.56 -1.70
N TYR A 310 12.67 5.48 -1.26
CA TYR A 310 12.40 6.38 -0.14
C TYR A 310 11.24 7.33 -0.44
N ALA A 311 11.21 7.93 -1.63
CA ALA A 311 10.14 8.82 -2.07
C ALA A 311 8.78 8.09 -2.14
N PHE A 312 8.75 6.91 -2.74
CA PHE A 312 7.52 6.12 -2.88
C PHE A 312 6.94 5.71 -1.52
N ARG A 313 7.79 5.40 -0.54
CA ARG A 313 7.36 5.08 0.81
C ARG A 313 6.58 6.23 1.44
N LEU A 314 7.06 7.47 1.29
CA LEU A 314 6.38 8.66 1.81
C LEU A 314 5.05 8.92 1.08
N MET A 315 5.01 8.75 -0.25
CA MET A 315 3.77 8.88 -1.03
C MET A 315 2.70 7.86 -0.61
N GLN A 316 3.09 6.66 -0.22
CA GLN A 316 2.13 5.62 0.21
C GLN A 316 1.37 5.98 1.50
N PHE A 317 1.90 6.88 2.33
CA PHE A 317 1.25 7.27 3.60
C PHE A 317 -0.13 7.89 3.38
N PRO A 318 -0.29 8.98 2.60
CA PRO A 318 -1.61 9.56 2.32
C PRO A 318 -2.54 8.59 1.58
N ILE A 319 -2.03 7.80 0.64
CA ILE A 319 -2.84 6.81 -0.09
C ILE A 319 -3.44 5.79 0.88
N GLY A 320 -2.62 5.29 1.79
CA GLY A 320 -3.07 4.31 2.77
C GLY A 320 -4.01 4.87 3.82
N LEU A 321 -3.75 6.09 4.27
CA LEU A 321 -4.56 6.75 5.30
C LEU A 321 -5.94 7.17 4.76
N PHE A 322 -5.98 7.73 3.56
CA PHE A 322 -7.20 8.31 3.00
C PHE A 322 -7.81 7.45 1.89
N GLY A 323 -7.03 7.08 0.88
CA GLY A 323 -7.55 6.34 -0.28
C GLY A 323 -8.09 4.96 0.09
N VAL A 324 -7.32 4.20 0.88
CA VAL A 324 -7.75 2.86 1.32
C VAL A 324 -8.90 2.95 2.31
N ALA A 325 -8.86 3.87 3.29
CA ALA A 325 -9.92 4.01 4.29
C ALA A 325 -11.27 4.38 3.66
N ILE A 326 -11.28 5.40 2.77
CA ILE A 326 -12.51 5.82 2.08
C ILE A 326 -13.00 4.73 1.14
N GLY A 327 -12.09 4.09 0.39
CA GLY A 327 -12.42 2.97 -0.50
C GLY A 327 -13.10 1.84 0.26
N THR A 328 -12.49 1.38 1.35
CA THR A 328 -13.02 0.29 2.17
C THR A 328 -14.38 0.62 2.79
N ALA A 329 -14.57 1.85 3.26
CA ALA A 329 -15.84 2.30 3.82
C ALA A 329 -16.95 2.43 2.77
N SER A 330 -16.61 2.77 1.53
CA SER A 330 -17.58 2.98 0.43
C SER A 330 -18.08 1.66 -0.17
N VAL A 331 -17.26 0.59 -0.16
CA VAL A 331 -17.59 -0.69 -0.83
C VAL A 331 -18.92 -1.30 -0.37
N PRO A 332 -19.19 -1.51 0.94
CA PRO A 332 -20.45 -2.14 1.36
C PRO A 332 -21.68 -1.32 0.96
N VAL A 333 -21.57 0.01 1.03
CA VAL A 333 -22.68 0.93 0.70
C VAL A 333 -22.95 0.89 -0.80
N LEU A 334 -21.90 0.96 -1.63
CA LEU A 334 -22.02 0.88 -3.09
C LEU A 334 -22.55 -0.48 -3.54
N SER A 335 -22.06 -1.58 -2.95
CA SER A 335 -22.53 -2.93 -3.28
C SER A 335 -24.02 -3.11 -2.95
N ARG A 336 -24.47 -2.61 -1.79
CA ARG A 336 -25.89 -2.64 -1.44
C ARG A 336 -26.74 -1.85 -2.42
N MET A 337 -26.35 -0.62 -2.76
CA MET A 337 -27.09 0.22 -3.72
C MET A 337 -27.14 -0.40 -5.11
N ALA A 338 -26.04 -1.05 -5.55
CA ALA A 338 -25.99 -1.78 -6.81
C ALA A 338 -26.97 -2.96 -6.80
N SER A 339 -26.99 -3.77 -5.74
CA SER A 339 -27.90 -4.93 -5.60
C SER A 339 -29.37 -4.51 -5.50
N GLU A 340 -29.67 -3.35 -4.89
CA GLU A 340 -31.03 -2.79 -4.81
C GLU A 340 -31.44 -2.08 -6.12
N GLY A 341 -30.58 -1.98 -7.14
CA GLY A 341 -30.86 -1.28 -8.40
C GLY A 341 -30.94 0.25 -8.27
N LYS A 342 -30.54 0.82 -7.14
CA LYS A 342 -30.57 2.26 -6.84
C LYS A 342 -29.40 3.00 -7.49
N ILE A 343 -29.36 3.03 -8.83
CA ILE A 343 -28.23 3.60 -9.60
C ILE A 343 -28.02 5.11 -9.34
N LYS A 344 -29.09 5.85 -9.01
CA LYS A 344 -28.97 7.28 -8.65
C LYS A 344 -28.19 7.44 -7.35
N ASP A 345 -28.56 6.72 -6.31
CA ASP A 345 -27.91 6.78 -4.99
C ASP A 345 -26.46 6.26 -5.06
N PHE A 346 -26.23 5.18 -5.84
CA PHE A 346 -24.91 4.67 -6.17
C PHE A 346 -24.01 5.76 -6.76
N ARG A 347 -24.51 6.50 -7.76
CA ARG A 347 -23.80 7.59 -8.42
C ARG A 347 -23.45 8.72 -7.45
N ASP A 348 -24.41 9.16 -6.65
CA ASP A 348 -24.25 10.26 -5.71
C ASP A 348 -23.24 9.88 -4.60
N THR A 349 -23.32 8.65 -4.10
CA THR A 349 -22.37 8.10 -3.13
C THR A 349 -20.96 7.96 -3.71
N LEU A 350 -20.84 7.42 -4.93
CA LEU A 350 -19.54 7.30 -5.61
C LEU A 350 -18.88 8.67 -5.83
N SER A 351 -19.66 9.66 -6.32
CA SER A 351 -19.17 11.02 -6.54
C SER A 351 -18.74 11.68 -5.23
N SER A 352 -19.52 11.51 -4.16
CA SER A 352 -19.17 12.01 -2.83
C SER A 352 -17.89 11.36 -2.26
N SER A 353 -17.73 10.05 -2.48
CA SER A 353 -16.51 9.32 -2.06
C SER A 353 -15.28 9.79 -2.83
N ILE A 354 -15.38 10.03 -4.13
CA ILE A 354 -14.29 10.59 -4.95
C ILE A 354 -13.92 12.00 -4.47
N ASN A 355 -14.92 12.85 -4.23
CA ASN A 355 -14.68 14.21 -3.72
C ASN A 355 -13.99 14.19 -2.35
N LEU A 356 -14.38 13.26 -1.47
CA LEU A 356 -13.74 13.10 -0.17
C LEU A 356 -12.27 12.64 -0.31
N VAL A 357 -11.98 11.75 -1.26
CA VAL A 357 -10.60 11.38 -1.60
C VAL A 357 -9.82 12.62 -2.06
N PHE A 358 -10.39 13.43 -2.95
CA PHE A 358 -9.74 14.66 -3.44
C PHE A 358 -9.49 15.65 -2.30
N LEU A 359 -10.46 15.85 -1.41
CA LEU A 359 -10.32 16.74 -0.26
C LEU A 359 -9.13 16.37 0.62
N MET A 360 -8.85 15.08 0.80
CA MET A 360 -7.77 14.60 1.66
C MET A 360 -6.43 14.48 0.91
N THR A 361 -6.45 14.02 -0.33
CA THR A 361 -5.22 13.65 -1.04
C THR A 361 -4.62 14.79 -1.86
N LEU A 362 -5.40 15.73 -2.35
CA LEU A 362 -4.86 16.85 -3.14
C LEU A 362 -4.01 17.80 -2.27
N PRO A 363 -4.49 18.26 -1.09
CA PRO A 363 -3.62 19.04 -0.20
C PRO A 363 -2.41 18.22 0.29
N SER A 364 -2.56 16.92 0.51
CA SER A 364 -1.42 16.06 0.85
C SER A 364 -0.38 16.00 -0.27
N ALA A 365 -0.82 15.88 -1.54
CA ALA A 365 0.07 15.91 -2.69
C ALA A 365 0.83 17.23 -2.80
N CYS A 366 0.11 18.35 -2.70
CA CYS A 366 0.70 19.68 -2.71
C CYS A 366 1.68 19.88 -1.54
N GLY A 367 1.32 19.41 -0.34
CA GLY A 367 2.20 19.47 0.83
C GLY A 367 3.48 18.66 0.63
N LEU A 368 3.40 17.45 0.06
CA LEU A 368 4.57 16.61 -0.24
C LEU A 368 5.46 17.22 -1.34
N ILE A 369 4.89 17.93 -2.31
CA ILE A 369 5.66 18.64 -3.33
C ILE A 369 6.46 19.79 -2.71
N VAL A 370 5.82 20.60 -1.86
CA VAL A 370 6.42 21.82 -1.31
C VAL A 370 7.31 21.55 -0.10
N LEU A 371 6.88 20.64 0.78
CA LEU A 371 7.60 20.30 2.02
C LEU A 371 8.34 18.95 1.93
N GLY A 372 8.57 18.44 0.71
CA GLY A 372 9.29 17.18 0.50
C GLY A 372 10.70 17.21 1.08
N GLU A 373 11.46 18.27 0.86
CA GLU A 373 12.82 18.41 1.41
C GLU A 373 12.86 18.39 2.94
N PRO A 374 12.14 19.26 3.69
CA PRO A 374 12.18 19.22 5.15
C PRO A 374 11.69 17.87 5.72
N ILE A 375 10.68 17.25 5.10
CA ILE A 375 10.17 15.94 5.52
C ILE A 375 11.25 14.86 5.34
N ILE A 376 11.90 14.81 4.17
CA ILE A 376 12.96 13.84 3.86
C ILE A 376 14.17 14.08 4.77
N ARG A 377 14.58 15.33 4.95
CA ARG A 377 15.67 15.73 5.83
C ARG A 377 15.45 15.28 7.26
N MET A 378 14.24 15.53 7.78
CA MET A 378 13.86 15.14 9.14
C MET A 378 13.85 13.62 9.31
N ILE A 379 13.36 12.86 8.33
CA ILE A 379 13.14 11.41 8.44
C ILE A 379 14.42 10.63 8.14
N TYR A 380 15.13 10.96 7.04
CA TYR A 380 16.18 10.10 6.49
C TYR A 380 17.61 10.62 6.71
N VAL A 381 17.84 11.95 6.84
CA VAL A 381 19.20 12.48 6.96
C VAL A 381 19.81 12.12 8.31
N ARG A 382 20.41 10.93 8.34
CA ARG A 382 21.13 10.37 9.49
C ARG A 382 22.16 9.35 8.99
N GLY A 383 23.40 9.44 9.45
CA GLY A 383 24.46 8.48 9.09
C GLY A 383 24.79 8.50 7.60
N ALA A 384 24.54 7.40 6.91
CA ALA A 384 24.90 7.21 5.50
C ALA A 384 24.01 7.98 4.49
N PHE A 385 22.78 8.36 4.85
CA PHE A 385 21.95 9.21 4.01
C PHE A 385 22.37 10.67 4.16
N LYS A 386 22.88 11.26 3.10
CA LYS A 386 23.52 12.58 3.10
C LYS A 386 22.56 13.70 2.71
N GLU A 387 22.90 14.96 3.05
CA GLU A 387 22.14 16.13 2.62
C GLU A 387 22.06 16.25 1.08
N SER A 388 23.09 15.78 0.35
CA SER A 388 23.09 15.76 -1.12
C SER A 388 22.02 14.83 -1.73
N ASP A 389 21.47 13.86 -0.97
CA ASP A 389 20.42 12.95 -1.42
C ASP A 389 19.02 13.54 -1.25
N VAL A 390 18.89 14.58 -0.44
CA VAL A 390 17.61 15.22 -0.12
C VAL A 390 16.94 15.80 -1.37
N PRO A 391 17.60 16.64 -2.20
CA PRO A 391 16.95 17.19 -3.39
C PRO A 391 16.51 16.12 -4.40
N MET A 392 17.34 15.09 -4.61
CA MET A 392 17.04 14.01 -5.56
C MET A 392 15.82 13.21 -5.10
N THR A 393 15.77 12.87 -3.80
CA THR A 393 14.63 12.16 -3.21
C THR A 393 13.37 13.04 -3.19
N ALA A 394 13.50 14.35 -2.94
CA ALA A 394 12.39 15.29 -2.93
C ALA A 394 11.79 15.50 -4.32
N LEU A 395 12.61 15.62 -5.35
CA LEU A 395 12.16 15.69 -6.73
C LEU A 395 11.44 14.41 -7.16
N ALA A 396 11.95 13.23 -6.77
CA ALA A 396 11.25 11.97 -6.99
C ALA A 396 9.88 11.93 -6.27
N LEU A 397 9.83 12.42 -5.02
CA LEU A 397 8.60 12.52 -4.24
C LEU A 397 7.60 13.49 -4.88
N ALA A 398 8.06 14.62 -5.38
CA ALA A 398 7.23 15.56 -6.13
C ALA A 398 6.67 14.92 -7.41
N GLY A 399 7.51 14.21 -8.17
CA GLY A 399 7.10 13.46 -9.35
C GLY A 399 6.00 12.43 -9.05
N TYR A 400 6.14 11.66 -7.99
CA TYR A 400 5.12 10.72 -7.53
C TYR A 400 3.85 11.40 -7.01
N SER A 401 3.97 12.55 -6.33
CA SER A 401 2.86 13.24 -5.69
C SER A 401 1.85 13.79 -6.69
N ILE A 402 2.25 14.08 -7.92
CA ILE A 402 1.34 14.47 -9.03
C ILE A 402 0.28 13.38 -9.27
N GLY A 403 0.65 12.11 -9.20
CA GLY A 403 -0.27 10.99 -9.40
C GLY A 403 -1.03 10.54 -8.15
N LEU A 404 -0.70 11.06 -6.97
CA LEU A 404 -1.21 10.60 -5.67
C LEU A 404 -2.74 10.58 -5.62
N THR A 405 -3.37 11.65 -6.10
CA THR A 405 -4.83 11.79 -6.13
C THR A 405 -5.49 10.75 -7.03
N GLY A 406 -4.89 10.48 -8.20
CA GLY A 406 -5.32 9.42 -9.11
C GLY A 406 -5.22 8.03 -8.46
N TYR A 407 -4.09 7.71 -7.84
CA TYR A 407 -3.91 6.46 -7.10
C TYR A 407 -4.95 6.25 -6.01
N ALA A 408 -5.23 7.27 -5.23
CA ALA A 408 -6.22 7.20 -4.15
C ALA A 408 -7.64 7.03 -4.70
N ALA A 409 -8.00 7.72 -5.78
CA ALA A 409 -9.31 7.63 -6.41
C ALA A 409 -9.56 6.24 -7.04
N ILE A 410 -8.54 5.58 -7.58
CA ILE A 410 -8.63 4.20 -8.09
C ILE A 410 -9.04 3.23 -6.96
N LYS A 411 -8.65 3.47 -5.69
CA LYS A 411 -9.05 2.63 -4.55
C LYS A 411 -10.55 2.70 -4.24
N VAL A 412 -11.27 3.68 -4.77
CA VAL A 412 -12.73 3.80 -4.70
C VAL A 412 -13.36 3.31 -6.00
N LEU A 413 -12.82 3.70 -7.16
CA LEU A 413 -13.41 3.37 -8.47
C LEU A 413 -13.34 1.87 -8.80
N SER A 414 -12.21 1.19 -8.56
CA SER A 414 -12.09 -0.22 -8.90
C SER A 414 -13.08 -1.10 -8.13
N PRO A 415 -13.25 -0.96 -6.80
CA PRO A 415 -14.29 -1.68 -6.07
C PRO A 415 -15.73 -1.31 -6.51
N ALA A 416 -15.97 -0.08 -6.97
CA ALA A 416 -17.27 0.31 -7.50
C ALA A 416 -17.64 -0.47 -8.77
N PHE A 417 -16.66 -0.81 -9.63
CA PHE A 417 -16.89 -1.72 -10.76
C PHE A 417 -17.21 -3.14 -10.27
N TYR A 418 -16.50 -3.64 -9.25
CA TYR A 418 -16.78 -4.97 -8.69
C TYR A 418 -18.19 -5.05 -8.09
N ALA A 419 -18.68 -3.96 -7.48
CA ALA A 419 -20.06 -3.87 -6.99
C ALA A 419 -21.12 -3.93 -8.11
N LEU A 420 -20.73 -3.63 -9.36
CA LEU A 420 -21.57 -3.75 -10.56
C LEU A 420 -21.30 -5.04 -11.36
N ASP A 421 -20.64 -6.05 -10.75
CA ASP A 421 -20.22 -7.32 -11.36
C ASP A 421 -19.31 -7.17 -12.60
N ASP A 422 -18.57 -6.05 -12.68
CA ASP A 422 -17.63 -5.77 -13.77
C ASP A 422 -16.18 -5.78 -13.28
N ALA A 423 -15.60 -6.96 -13.15
CA ALA A 423 -14.18 -7.10 -12.85
C ALA A 423 -13.27 -6.97 -14.10
N LYS A 424 -13.84 -7.11 -15.30
CA LYS A 424 -13.08 -7.11 -16.55
C LYS A 424 -12.54 -5.73 -16.90
N THR A 425 -13.34 -4.68 -16.74
CA THR A 425 -12.95 -3.31 -17.07
C THR A 425 -11.73 -2.83 -16.28
N PRO A 426 -11.69 -2.91 -14.92
CA PRO A 426 -10.47 -2.56 -14.18
C PRO A 426 -9.24 -3.40 -14.54
N MET A 427 -9.44 -4.70 -14.81
CA MET A 427 -8.35 -5.60 -15.22
C MET A 427 -7.74 -5.19 -16.56
N ILE A 428 -8.56 -4.91 -17.58
CA ILE A 428 -8.07 -4.51 -18.92
C ILE A 428 -7.33 -3.18 -18.82
N ILE A 429 -7.85 -2.21 -18.07
CA ILE A 429 -7.20 -0.91 -17.85
C ILE A 429 -5.85 -1.11 -17.14
N ALA A 430 -5.80 -1.97 -16.12
CA ALA A 430 -4.57 -2.27 -15.40
C ALA A 430 -3.53 -2.92 -16.32
N LEU A 431 -3.91 -3.85 -17.19
CA LEU A 431 -3.00 -4.46 -18.17
C LEU A 431 -2.51 -3.44 -19.20
N GLY A 432 -3.41 -2.58 -19.71
CA GLY A 432 -3.03 -1.50 -20.61
C GLY A 432 -2.07 -0.49 -19.98
N SER A 433 -2.14 -0.31 -18.67
CA SER A 433 -1.25 0.58 -17.94
C SER A 433 0.23 0.18 -18.00
N ILE A 434 0.56 -1.09 -18.26
CA ILE A 434 1.94 -1.56 -18.42
C ILE A 434 2.58 -0.89 -19.65
N VAL A 435 1.84 -0.84 -20.75
CA VAL A 435 2.32 -0.19 -21.98
C VAL A 435 2.46 1.32 -21.74
N VAL A 436 1.47 1.94 -21.10
CA VAL A 436 1.53 3.38 -20.75
C VAL A 436 2.76 3.66 -19.87
N ASN A 437 3.03 2.80 -18.89
CA ASN A 437 4.19 2.96 -18.01
C ASN A 437 5.51 2.83 -18.76
N ALA A 438 5.65 1.81 -19.61
CA ALA A 438 6.88 1.59 -20.37
C ALA A 438 7.18 2.78 -21.31
N VAL A 439 6.16 3.23 -22.05
CA VAL A 439 6.28 4.37 -22.96
C VAL A 439 6.58 5.66 -22.19
N ALA A 440 5.83 5.96 -21.15
CA ALA A 440 6.03 7.16 -20.33
C ALA A 440 7.40 7.15 -19.64
N SER A 441 7.83 6.01 -19.08
CA SER A 441 9.16 5.87 -18.46
C SER A 441 10.28 6.11 -19.47
N PHE A 442 10.16 5.54 -20.68
CA PHE A 442 11.14 5.77 -21.74
C PHE A 442 11.26 7.25 -22.09
N PHE A 443 10.12 7.93 -22.35
CA PHE A 443 10.13 9.34 -22.73
C PHE A 443 10.59 10.25 -21.60
N PHE A 444 10.00 10.17 -20.43
CA PHE A 444 10.33 11.08 -19.32
C PHE A 444 11.72 10.85 -18.76
N ARG A 445 12.18 9.59 -18.66
CA ARG A 445 13.54 9.30 -18.26
C ARG A 445 14.54 9.94 -19.22
N ASN A 446 14.40 9.68 -20.53
CA ASN A 446 15.34 10.19 -21.51
C ASN A 446 15.29 11.73 -21.62
N TRP A 447 14.12 12.34 -21.51
CA TRP A 447 13.99 13.79 -21.51
C TRP A 447 14.66 14.40 -20.27
N LEU A 448 14.38 13.90 -19.09
CA LEU A 448 14.90 14.46 -17.84
C LEU A 448 16.35 14.03 -17.54
N SER A 449 16.88 13.01 -18.19
CA SER A 449 18.30 12.67 -18.09
C SER A 449 19.23 13.73 -18.68
N ASN A 450 18.71 14.61 -19.54
CA ASN A 450 19.45 15.74 -20.12
C ASN A 450 19.25 17.05 -19.31
N VAL A 451 18.44 17.03 -18.25
CA VAL A 451 18.15 18.19 -17.40
C VAL A 451 18.85 18.03 -16.05
N GLY A 452 19.57 19.06 -15.60
CA GLY A 452 20.28 19.02 -14.32
C GLY A 452 21.53 18.15 -14.34
N VAL A 453 22.14 17.97 -15.51
CA VAL A 453 23.39 17.22 -15.65
C VAL A 453 24.51 18.00 -14.97
N SER A 454 25.23 17.34 -14.05
CA SER A 454 26.41 17.85 -13.37
C SER A 454 27.38 16.70 -13.11
N PRO A 455 28.64 16.97 -12.71
CA PRO A 455 29.57 15.91 -12.32
C PRO A 455 29.02 14.99 -11.21
N GLU A 456 28.16 15.53 -10.32
CA GLU A 456 27.52 14.78 -9.24
C GLU A 456 26.25 14.04 -9.70
N THR A 457 25.62 14.46 -10.80
CA THR A 457 24.41 13.89 -11.37
C THR A 457 24.57 13.66 -12.88
N PRO A 458 25.40 12.72 -13.31
CA PRO A 458 25.70 12.51 -14.74
C PRO A 458 24.47 12.06 -15.55
N ASN A 459 23.47 11.47 -14.92
CA ASN A 459 22.18 11.09 -15.51
C ASN A 459 21.07 12.14 -15.28
N GLY A 460 21.42 13.36 -14.89
CA GLY A 460 20.46 14.42 -14.61
C GLY A 460 19.32 13.98 -13.68
N TYR A 461 18.10 14.37 -14.01
CA TYR A 461 16.88 14.01 -13.26
C TYR A 461 16.14 12.82 -13.87
N GLY A 462 16.81 11.89 -14.56
CA GLY A 462 16.19 10.73 -15.20
C GLY A 462 15.34 9.86 -14.24
N HIS A 463 15.71 9.75 -12.97
CA HIS A 463 14.92 9.03 -11.95
C HIS A 463 13.57 9.72 -11.67
N VAL A 464 13.50 11.07 -11.74
CA VAL A 464 12.25 11.83 -11.63
C VAL A 464 11.32 11.50 -12.80
N GLY A 465 11.88 11.26 -13.97
CA GLY A 465 11.13 10.82 -15.16
C GLY A 465 10.36 9.52 -14.91
N VAL A 466 10.97 8.55 -14.21
CA VAL A 466 10.31 7.29 -13.85
C VAL A 466 9.20 7.53 -12.80
N ALA A 467 9.41 8.45 -11.85
CA ALA A 467 8.37 8.85 -10.90
C ALA A 467 7.17 9.51 -11.61
N LEU A 468 7.43 10.40 -12.58
CA LEU A 468 6.39 11.04 -13.40
C LEU A 468 5.64 10.02 -14.27
N ALA A 469 6.33 9.03 -14.83
CA ALA A 469 5.69 7.96 -15.59
C ALA A 469 4.69 7.19 -14.71
N THR A 470 5.08 6.87 -13.49
CA THR A 470 4.19 6.23 -12.50
C THR A 470 2.96 7.11 -12.20
N SER A 471 3.15 8.42 -12.04
CA SER A 471 2.04 9.37 -11.87
C SER A 471 1.13 9.45 -13.09
N THR A 472 1.70 9.42 -14.29
CA THR A 472 0.95 9.38 -15.54
C THR A 472 0.08 8.13 -15.62
N VAL A 473 0.61 6.97 -15.27
CA VAL A 473 -0.17 5.72 -15.17
C VAL A 473 -1.35 5.87 -14.21
N ALA A 474 -1.14 6.45 -13.04
CA ALA A 474 -2.21 6.65 -12.07
C ALA A 474 -3.32 7.55 -12.61
N LEU A 475 -2.95 8.65 -13.26
CA LEU A 475 -3.91 9.58 -13.85
C LEU A 475 -4.65 8.97 -15.04
N VAL A 476 -3.94 8.30 -15.96
CA VAL A 476 -4.56 7.61 -17.10
C VAL A 476 -5.53 6.53 -16.63
N ASN A 477 -5.15 5.71 -15.67
CA ASN A 477 -6.03 4.69 -15.09
C ASN A 477 -7.27 5.32 -14.42
N PHE A 478 -7.09 6.40 -13.67
CA PHE A 478 -8.21 7.11 -13.05
C PHE A 478 -9.18 7.65 -14.09
N PHE A 479 -8.70 8.36 -15.12
CA PHE A 479 -9.56 8.91 -16.16
C PHE A 479 -10.22 7.82 -17.00
N ALA A 480 -9.51 6.74 -17.32
CA ALA A 480 -10.07 5.60 -18.02
C ALA A 480 -11.20 4.94 -17.21
N LEU A 481 -10.95 4.63 -15.93
CA LEU A 481 -11.97 4.08 -15.05
C LEU A 481 -13.17 5.02 -14.90
N ALA A 482 -12.94 6.32 -14.72
CA ALA A 482 -14.04 7.30 -14.62
C ALA A 482 -14.86 7.38 -15.90
N TRP A 483 -14.21 7.31 -17.07
CA TRP A 483 -14.87 7.32 -18.37
C TRP A 483 -15.73 6.06 -18.61
N PHE A 484 -15.18 4.87 -18.32
CA PHE A 484 -15.93 3.62 -18.43
C PHE A 484 -17.07 3.56 -17.40
N MET A 485 -16.86 4.04 -16.17
CA MET A 485 -17.89 4.14 -15.15
C MET A 485 -19.04 5.06 -15.62
N LYS A 486 -18.72 6.23 -16.19
CA LYS A 486 -19.70 7.14 -16.77
C LYS A 486 -20.55 6.45 -17.86
N ARG A 487 -19.94 5.62 -18.70
CA ARG A 487 -20.67 4.82 -19.72
C ARG A 487 -21.57 3.77 -19.08
N ARG A 488 -21.08 3.08 -18.03
CA ARG A 488 -21.80 1.99 -17.37
C ARG A 488 -23.06 2.46 -16.63
N ILE A 489 -22.99 3.59 -15.92
CA ILE A 489 -24.11 4.15 -15.15
C ILE A 489 -24.78 5.34 -15.84
N LYS A 490 -24.51 5.54 -17.14
CA LYS A 490 -25.05 6.58 -18.05
C LYS A 490 -24.71 8.03 -17.68
N ARG A 491 -24.40 8.34 -16.42
CA ARG A 491 -24.02 9.68 -15.92
C ARG A 491 -23.07 9.53 -14.73
N LEU A 492 -22.08 10.39 -14.61
CA LEU A 492 -21.36 10.74 -13.38
C LEU A 492 -21.69 12.19 -13.10
N ASN A 493 -21.75 12.60 -11.83
CA ASN A 493 -21.92 14.01 -11.45
C ASN A 493 -20.63 14.80 -11.73
N GLY A 494 -20.12 14.71 -12.97
CA GLY A 494 -18.80 15.20 -13.34
C GLY A 494 -18.62 16.71 -13.14
N ARG A 495 -19.68 17.50 -13.29
CA ARG A 495 -19.63 18.96 -13.02
C ARG A 495 -19.40 19.23 -11.54
N ASP A 496 -20.09 18.49 -10.66
CA ASP A 496 -19.94 18.65 -9.20
C ASP A 496 -18.56 18.18 -8.77
N VAL A 497 -18.08 17.04 -9.29
CA VAL A 497 -16.73 16.51 -9.01
C VAL A 497 -15.66 17.49 -9.48
N LEU A 498 -15.79 18.05 -10.69
CA LEU A 498 -14.83 19.03 -11.22
C LEU A 498 -14.86 20.34 -10.42
N SER A 499 -16.07 20.83 -10.05
CA SER A 499 -16.22 22.04 -9.25
C SER A 499 -15.59 21.86 -7.86
N SER A 500 -15.83 20.73 -7.18
CA SER A 500 -15.20 20.39 -5.92
C SER A 500 -13.68 20.30 -6.07
N PHE A 501 -13.20 19.59 -7.10
CA PHE A 501 -11.77 19.47 -7.39
C PHE A 501 -11.10 20.84 -7.58
N LEU A 502 -11.69 21.75 -8.36
CA LEU A 502 -11.11 23.07 -8.60
C LEU A 502 -11.07 23.92 -7.31
N ARG A 503 -12.12 23.89 -6.48
CA ARG A 503 -12.13 24.58 -5.19
C ARG A 503 -11.06 24.03 -4.25
N ILE A 504 -10.92 22.69 -4.18
CA ILE A 504 -9.89 22.04 -3.38
C ILE A 504 -8.50 22.40 -3.91
N ALA A 505 -8.31 22.44 -5.25
CA ALA A 505 -7.05 22.83 -5.87
C ALA A 505 -6.65 24.27 -5.53
N ILE A 506 -7.59 25.22 -5.57
CA ILE A 506 -7.34 26.61 -5.16
C ILE A 506 -6.96 26.68 -3.66
N ALA A 507 -7.71 26.00 -2.79
CA ALA A 507 -7.39 25.94 -1.36
C ALA A 507 -6.00 25.32 -1.12
N SER A 508 -5.65 24.27 -1.87
CA SER A 508 -4.36 23.60 -1.78
C SER A 508 -3.22 24.47 -2.32
N ALA A 509 -3.45 25.27 -3.35
CA ALA A 509 -2.47 26.23 -3.86
C ALA A 509 -2.17 27.34 -2.83
N ILE A 510 -3.20 27.90 -2.19
CA ILE A 510 -3.03 28.89 -1.11
C ILE A 510 -2.26 28.26 0.06
N MET A 511 -2.65 27.07 0.47
CA MET A 511 -1.95 26.28 1.50
C MET A 511 -0.47 26.08 1.14
N SER A 512 -0.17 25.72 -0.11
CA SER A 512 1.20 25.49 -0.60
C SER A 512 2.06 26.75 -0.55
N ALA A 513 1.50 27.90 -0.90
CA ALA A 513 2.20 29.18 -0.79
C ALA A 513 2.57 29.48 0.67
N VAL A 514 1.62 29.33 1.60
CA VAL A 514 1.90 29.53 3.04
C VAL A 514 2.92 28.51 3.56
N ALA A 515 2.83 27.24 3.14
CA ALA A 515 3.81 26.22 3.49
C ALA A 515 5.22 26.60 3.02
N TYR A 516 5.35 27.03 1.78
CA TYR A 516 6.64 27.43 1.19
C TYR A 516 7.24 28.64 1.90
N PHE A 517 6.48 29.72 2.04
CA PHE A 517 6.99 30.94 2.68
C PHE A 517 7.31 30.74 4.16
N SER A 518 6.49 29.99 4.90
CA SER A 518 6.79 29.66 6.30
C SER A 518 8.03 28.80 6.45
N TYR A 519 8.25 27.83 5.54
CA TYR A 519 9.47 27.03 5.51
C TYR A 519 10.71 27.88 5.18
N GLN A 520 10.65 28.74 4.16
CA GLN A 520 11.76 29.63 3.79
C GLN A 520 12.11 30.62 4.92
N LEU A 521 11.10 31.14 5.60
CA LEU A 521 11.32 32.02 6.76
C LEU A 521 12.05 31.29 7.88
N LEU A 522 11.62 30.07 8.22
CA LEU A 522 12.22 29.31 9.32
C LEU A 522 13.65 28.84 9.00
N ILE A 523 13.93 28.42 7.77
CA ILE A 523 15.28 27.99 7.39
C ILE A 523 16.27 29.18 7.45
N ASN A 524 15.83 30.38 7.07
CA ASN A 524 16.64 31.60 7.16
C ASN A 524 16.87 32.04 8.60
N LEU A 525 15.91 31.82 9.50
CA LEU A 525 16.02 32.23 10.90
C LEU A 525 16.79 31.23 11.78
N LEU A 526 16.59 29.93 11.59
CA LEU A 526 17.06 28.90 12.52
C LEU A 526 18.30 28.14 11.99
N GLY A 527 18.43 28.00 10.67
CA GLY A 527 19.47 27.18 10.03
C GLY A 527 19.37 25.68 10.38
N ILE A 528 19.94 24.82 9.56
CA ILE A 528 19.74 23.34 9.59
C ILE A 528 20.64 22.64 10.64
N LYS A 529 21.03 23.28 11.73
CA LYS A 529 22.13 22.80 12.61
C LYS A 529 21.72 21.76 13.65
N SER A 530 20.46 21.71 14.08
CA SER A 530 20.00 20.86 15.18
C SER A 530 18.83 19.98 14.79
N PHE A 531 18.67 18.82 15.45
CA PHE A 531 17.48 17.98 15.27
C PHE A 531 16.18 18.72 15.64
N LEU A 532 16.23 19.56 16.68
CA LEU A 532 15.10 20.41 17.08
C LEU A 532 14.72 21.39 15.97
N ASN A 533 15.71 22.01 15.31
CA ASN A 533 15.45 22.89 14.18
C ASN A 533 14.76 22.16 13.02
N LYS A 534 15.22 20.94 12.70
CA LYS A 534 14.58 20.10 11.67
C LYS A 534 13.10 19.79 12.00
N LEU A 535 12.77 19.56 13.27
CA LEU A 535 11.39 19.39 13.72
C LEU A 535 10.56 20.67 13.55
N ILE A 536 11.10 21.81 13.99
CA ILE A 536 10.43 23.12 13.88
C ILE A 536 10.19 23.47 12.40
N GLU A 537 11.22 23.36 11.56
CA GLU A 537 11.18 23.62 10.11
C GLU A 537 10.21 22.72 9.34
N THR A 538 9.90 21.56 9.88
CA THR A 538 8.95 20.62 9.26
C THR A 538 7.54 20.80 9.81
N PHE A 539 7.36 20.76 11.14
CA PHE A 539 6.02 20.72 11.73
C PHE A 539 5.31 22.06 11.77
N ILE A 540 6.03 23.19 11.93
CA ILE A 540 5.38 24.51 11.91
C ILE A 540 4.80 24.83 10.53
N PRO A 541 5.53 24.65 9.40
CA PRO A 541 4.95 24.83 8.07
C PRO A 541 3.79 23.87 7.78
N ILE A 542 3.87 22.62 8.23
CA ILE A 542 2.76 21.66 8.09
C ILE A 542 1.51 22.15 8.86
N ALA A 543 1.69 22.62 10.10
CA ALA A 543 0.57 23.13 10.91
C ALA A 543 -0.03 24.40 10.31
N ALA A 544 0.81 25.37 9.91
CA ALA A 544 0.38 26.59 9.25
C ALA A 544 -0.37 26.30 7.95
N ALA A 545 0.17 25.38 7.13
CA ALA A 545 -0.46 24.91 5.91
C ALA A 545 -1.83 24.27 6.18
N GLY A 546 -1.91 23.37 7.15
CA GLY A 546 -3.16 22.70 7.53
C GLY A 546 -4.24 23.68 7.99
N LEU A 547 -3.89 24.64 8.83
CA LEU A 547 -4.81 25.70 9.27
C LEU A 547 -5.26 26.55 8.08
N THR A 548 -4.35 26.96 7.22
CA THR A 548 -4.65 27.73 6.01
C THR A 548 -5.59 26.97 5.08
N PHE A 549 -5.35 25.67 4.88
CA PHE A 549 -6.23 24.83 4.07
C PHE A 549 -7.66 24.79 4.65
N ILE A 550 -7.81 24.57 5.94
CA ILE A 550 -9.13 24.54 6.61
C ILE A 550 -9.85 25.87 6.43
N VAL A 551 -9.16 27.01 6.63
CA VAL A 551 -9.75 28.35 6.46
C VAL A 551 -10.13 28.58 4.99
N ALA A 552 -9.24 28.32 4.04
CA ALA A 552 -9.48 28.49 2.61
C ALA A 552 -10.64 27.57 2.13
N ALA A 553 -10.66 26.32 2.57
CA ALA A 553 -11.72 25.37 2.22
C ALA A 553 -13.10 25.81 2.77
N LYS A 554 -13.15 26.42 3.95
CA LYS A 554 -14.36 26.99 4.53
C LYS A 554 -14.82 28.24 3.77
N LEU A 555 -13.91 29.14 3.40
CA LEU A 555 -14.21 30.33 2.59
C LEU A 555 -14.73 29.97 1.19
N LEU A 556 -14.16 28.93 0.57
CA LEU A 556 -14.58 28.42 -0.73
C LEU A 556 -15.83 27.51 -0.66
N ARG A 557 -16.42 27.36 0.54
CA ARG A 557 -17.63 26.55 0.78
C ARG A 557 -17.52 25.16 0.19
N ILE A 558 -16.46 24.42 0.57
CA ILE A 558 -16.26 23.04 0.14
C ILE A 558 -17.19 22.14 0.97
N ARG A 559 -18.25 21.62 0.32
CA ARG A 559 -19.33 20.85 0.95
C ARG A 559 -18.84 19.60 1.70
N GLU A 560 -17.80 18.97 1.21
CA GLU A 560 -17.24 17.75 1.79
C GLU A 560 -16.59 18.02 3.15
N LEU A 561 -15.97 19.19 3.32
CA LEU A 561 -15.40 19.62 4.60
C LEU A 561 -16.52 19.91 5.62
N GLU A 562 -17.58 20.59 5.21
CA GLU A 562 -18.74 20.88 6.09
C GLU A 562 -19.38 19.57 6.58
N LYS A 563 -19.59 18.58 5.69
CA LYS A 563 -20.11 17.26 6.07
C LYS A 563 -19.22 16.52 7.07
N LEU A 564 -17.90 16.63 6.94
CA LEU A 564 -16.95 16.06 7.89
C LEU A 564 -17.09 16.72 9.26
N PHE A 565 -17.11 18.05 9.32
CA PHE A 565 -17.28 18.78 10.59
C PHE A 565 -18.63 18.46 11.25
N ASP A 566 -19.72 18.40 10.51
CA ASP A 566 -21.04 18.03 11.02
C ASP A 566 -21.04 16.61 11.61
N THR A 567 -20.37 15.67 10.93
CA THR A 567 -20.26 14.29 11.42
C THR A 567 -19.45 14.21 12.72
N PHE A 568 -18.35 14.95 12.80
CA PHE A 568 -17.54 15.03 14.01
C PHE A 568 -18.28 15.72 15.15
N SER A 569 -18.95 16.85 14.88
CA SER A 569 -19.69 17.60 15.91
C SER A 569 -20.85 16.78 16.49
N ARG A 570 -21.58 16.03 15.66
CA ARG A 570 -22.63 15.10 16.12
C ARG A 570 -22.09 13.95 16.96
N ARG A 571 -20.91 13.44 16.66
CA ARG A 571 -20.31 12.31 17.38
C ARG A 571 -19.67 12.72 18.71
N PHE A 572 -19.15 13.92 18.81
CA PHE A 572 -18.49 14.45 20.02
C PHE A 572 -19.32 15.52 20.77
N GLY A 573 -20.26 16.19 20.08
CA GLY A 573 -21.19 17.15 20.69
C GLY A 573 -22.49 16.56 21.23
N GLY A 574 -22.77 15.28 21.02
CA GLY A 574 -24.01 14.56 21.37
C GLY A 574 -24.08 14.03 22.81
N ARG A 575 -23.23 14.50 23.74
CA ARG A 575 -23.44 14.36 25.19
C ARG A 575 -23.90 15.70 25.78
N LYS A 576 -25.03 16.23 25.36
CA LYS A 576 -25.83 17.09 26.24
C LYS A 576 -26.60 16.15 27.15
N LEU A 577 -26.20 16.17 28.42
CA LEU A 577 -26.94 15.68 29.57
C LEU A 577 -28.39 16.20 29.49
N THR A 578 -29.35 15.35 29.30
CA THR A 578 -30.71 15.48 29.83
C THR A 578 -30.96 14.38 30.81
#